data_a34320f553cc7fb87f9b1817368a4499
#
_entry.id   a34320f553cc7fb87f9b1817368a4499
#
_cell.length_a   1.000
_cell.length_b   1.000
_cell.length_c   1.000
_cell.angle_alpha   90.00
_cell.angle_beta   90.00
_cell.angle_gamma   90.00
#
_symmetry.space_group_name_H-M   'P 1'
#
loop_
_entity.id
_entity.type
_entity.pdbx_description
1 polymer ?
#
loop_
_entity_poly.entity_id
_entity_poly.type
_entity_poly.pdbx_seq_one_letter_code
_entity_poly.pdbx_strand_id
1 'polypeptide(L)'
;MADRRVLRVTLRYTDINSLFNKPDVSPFSEGYKDYSTTSGIEHIYGELQANPSLKRVEATILLPREQITPALEQRTREAIRRYCLARSREVGQSERALRWRALRALAFGLILFAVNVLLQDRMQDILVLKLIGEGLDILIWVALWFPLDALFFGLLSYDLNSESYKRASEMQLKIEPT
;
A
#
# COMPACT_ATOMS: atom_id res chain seq x y z
N MET A 1 12.65 -26.53 15.69
CA MET A 1 12.69 -25.75 14.45
C MET A 1 11.78 -24.56 14.62
N ALA A 2 12.31 -23.34 14.81
CA ALA A 2 11.50 -22.14 14.91
C ALA A 2 10.77 -21.92 13.58
N ASP A 3 9.46 -21.77 13.65
CA ASP A 3 8.63 -21.53 12.46
C ASP A 3 9.03 -20.20 11.83
N ARG A 4 9.83 -20.26 10.75
CA ARG A 4 10.37 -19.09 10.02
C ARG A 4 9.28 -18.22 9.36
N ARG A 5 7.99 -18.53 9.60
CA ARG A 5 6.85 -17.84 8.99
C ARG A 5 6.04 -17.00 9.97
N VAL A 6 6.57 -16.79 11.17
CA VAL A 6 5.92 -15.98 12.21
C VAL A 6 6.70 -14.71 12.44
N LEU A 7 6.04 -13.57 12.27
CA LEU A 7 6.57 -12.26 12.66
C LEU A 7 6.31 -12.06 14.16
N ARG A 8 7.36 -11.90 14.95
CA ARG A 8 7.28 -11.56 16.36
C ARG A 8 7.73 -10.13 16.56
N VAL A 9 6.83 -9.28 17.03
CA VAL A 9 7.11 -7.88 17.29
C VAL A 9 6.80 -7.56 18.75
N THR A 10 7.74 -6.92 19.43
CA THR A 10 7.53 -6.40 20.79
C THR A 10 7.54 -4.87 20.71
N LEU A 11 6.42 -4.26 21.08
CA LEU A 11 6.23 -2.81 21.04
C LEU A 11 6.06 -2.30 22.48
N ARG A 12 6.78 -1.24 22.83
CA ARG A 12 6.69 -0.59 24.13
C ARG A 12 6.00 0.75 23.98
N TYR A 13 4.94 0.98 24.73
CA TYR A 13 4.19 2.23 24.71
C TYR A 13 3.90 2.72 26.13
N THR A 14 3.77 4.03 26.25
CA THR A 14 3.26 4.68 27.48
C THR A 14 1.74 4.79 27.47
N ASP A 15 1.12 4.76 26.28
CA ASP A 15 -0.33 4.79 26.08
C ASP A 15 -0.70 3.88 24.91
N ILE A 16 -1.78 3.09 25.09
CA ILE A 16 -2.30 2.18 24.06
C ILE A 16 -2.72 2.91 22.78
N ASN A 17 -3.13 4.17 22.86
CA ASN A 17 -3.50 4.97 21.69
C ASN A 17 -2.34 5.18 20.70
N SER A 18 -1.11 5.13 21.19
CA SER A 18 0.10 5.22 20.35
C SER A 18 0.25 4.04 19.38
N LEU A 19 -0.49 2.95 19.59
CA LEU A 19 -0.56 1.85 18.64
C LEU A 19 -1.20 2.28 17.31
N PHE A 20 -2.18 3.19 17.37
CA PHE A 20 -2.98 3.64 16.21
C PHE A 20 -2.54 5.00 15.67
N ASN A 21 -2.03 5.85 16.55
CA ASN A 21 -1.64 7.21 16.21
C ASN A 21 -0.13 7.30 16.00
N LYS A 22 0.28 8.18 15.10
CA LYS A 22 1.69 8.55 14.98
C LYS A 22 2.13 9.25 16.28
N PRO A 23 3.35 8.96 16.75
CA PRO A 23 3.90 9.70 17.88
C PRO A 23 3.97 11.18 17.51
N ASP A 24 3.45 12.04 18.40
CA ASP A 24 3.54 13.49 18.24
C ASP A 24 4.89 13.98 18.78
N VAL A 25 5.94 13.73 18.00
CA VAL A 25 7.30 14.16 18.35
C VAL A 25 7.77 15.19 17.35
N SER A 26 8.14 16.34 17.86
CA SER A 26 8.66 17.43 17.04
C SER A 26 9.96 17.00 16.33
N PRO A 27 10.11 17.24 15.02
CA PRO A 27 11.36 17.00 14.30
C PRO A 27 12.57 17.79 14.86
N PHE A 28 12.30 18.84 15.66
CA PHE A 28 13.33 19.64 16.31
C PHE A 28 13.80 19.06 17.65
N SER A 29 13.18 17.99 18.16
CA SER A 29 13.63 17.35 19.41
C SER A 29 14.82 16.43 19.15
N GLU A 30 15.79 16.41 20.08
CA GLU A 30 16.98 15.54 19.97
C GLU A 30 16.64 14.06 19.91
N GLY A 31 15.52 13.64 20.53
CA GLY A 31 15.03 12.26 20.52
C GLY A 31 14.32 11.83 19.22
N TYR A 32 14.20 12.72 18.23
CA TYR A 32 13.50 12.39 16.97
C TYR A 32 14.17 11.26 16.18
N LYS A 33 15.49 11.09 16.31
CA LYS A 33 16.24 10.04 15.59
C LYS A 33 15.88 8.62 16.02
N ASP A 34 15.47 8.45 17.27
CA ASP A 34 15.12 7.15 17.86
C ASP A 34 13.61 6.86 17.80
N TYR A 35 12.84 7.80 17.26
CA TYR A 35 11.40 7.68 17.18
C TYR A 35 10.95 7.05 15.86
N SER A 36 10.11 6.02 15.97
CA SER A 36 9.37 5.53 14.80
C SER A 36 8.38 6.61 14.35
N THR A 37 8.52 7.09 13.12
CA THR A 37 7.61 8.07 12.51
C THR A 37 6.26 7.47 12.13
N THR A 38 6.09 6.16 12.32
CA THR A 38 4.89 5.40 11.97
C THR A 38 4.17 4.92 13.22
N SER A 39 2.86 4.75 13.15
CA SER A 39 2.11 4.08 14.22
C SER A 39 2.54 2.62 14.37
N GLY A 40 2.27 2.01 15.54
CA GLY A 40 2.65 0.62 15.76
C GLY A 40 2.04 -0.36 14.75
N ILE A 41 0.80 -0.12 14.33
CA ILE A 41 0.15 -0.94 13.30
C ILE A 41 0.80 -0.73 11.94
N GLU A 42 1.15 0.49 11.59
CA GLU A 42 1.84 0.77 10.33
C GLU A 42 3.25 0.18 10.30
N HIS A 43 3.93 0.11 11.45
CA HIS A 43 5.20 -0.59 11.56
C HIS A 43 5.04 -2.09 11.29
N ILE A 44 4.08 -2.74 11.95
CA ILE A 44 3.77 -4.17 11.70
C ILE A 44 3.39 -4.40 10.23
N TYR A 45 2.60 -3.51 9.66
CA TYR A 45 2.22 -3.56 8.25
C TYR A 45 3.43 -3.45 7.32
N GLY A 46 4.35 -2.53 7.58
CA GLY A 46 5.59 -2.37 6.81
C GLY A 46 6.46 -3.63 6.83
N GLU A 47 6.60 -4.26 7.99
CA GLU A 47 7.33 -5.53 8.13
C GLU A 47 6.68 -6.67 7.35
N LEU A 48 5.35 -6.76 7.34
CA LEU A 48 4.60 -7.76 6.56
C LEU A 48 4.72 -7.50 5.05
N GLN A 49 4.75 -6.25 4.64
CA GLN A 49 4.94 -5.86 3.25
C GLN A 49 6.36 -6.19 2.76
N ALA A 50 7.36 -5.92 3.59
CA ALA A 50 8.76 -6.23 3.29
C ALA A 50 9.01 -7.75 3.23
N ASN A 51 8.21 -8.55 3.95
CA ASN A 51 8.38 -10.00 4.06
C ASN A 51 7.09 -10.76 3.74
N PRO A 52 6.68 -10.90 2.47
CA PRO A 52 5.43 -11.55 2.07
C PRO A 52 5.32 -13.02 2.48
N SER A 53 6.44 -13.67 2.79
CA SER A 53 6.50 -15.07 3.24
C SER A 53 5.97 -15.29 4.67
N LEU A 54 5.86 -14.23 5.49
CA LEU A 54 5.35 -14.28 6.85
C LEU A 54 3.84 -14.48 6.83
N LYS A 55 3.36 -15.54 7.51
CA LYS A 55 1.94 -15.91 7.50
C LYS A 55 1.21 -15.56 8.79
N ARG A 56 1.94 -15.45 9.90
CA ARG A 56 1.37 -15.18 11.23
C ARG A 56 2.10 -14.01 11.88
N VAL A 57 1.36 -13.26 12.67
CA VAL A 57 1.89 -12.14 13.46
C VAL A 57 1.59 -12.38 14.92
N GLU A 58 2.61 -12.35 15.74
CA GLU A 58 2.53 -12.35 17.20
C GLU A 58 3.05 -11.00 17.69
N ALA A 59 2.18 -10.17 18.22
CA ALA A 59 2.53 -8.85 18.74
C ALA A 59 2.42 -8.86 20.26
N THR A 60 3.51 -8.51 20.94
CA THR A 60 3.52 -8.27 22.39
C THR A 60 3.60 -6.78 22.63
N ILE A 61 2.62 -6.24 23.33
CA ILE A 61 2.58 -4.83 23.70
C ILE A 61 2.93 -4.69 25.19
N LEU A 62 3.97 -3.92 25.46
CA LEU A 62 4.39 -3.60 26.82
C LEU A 62 3.76 -2.25 27.24
N LEU A 63 2.97 -2.28 28.30
CA LEU A 63 2.28 -1.11 28.85
C LEU A 63 2.52 -0.94 30.34
N PRO A 64 2.41 0.27 30.89
CA PRO A 64 2.39 0.49 32.34
C PRO A 64 1.23 -0.26 32.98
N ARG A 65 1.49 -0.90 34.15
CA ARG A 65 0.50 -1.72 34.87
C ARG A 65 -0.82 -1.00 35.11
N GLU A 66 -0.79 0.30 35.31
CA GLU A 66 -1.96 1.14 35.60
C GLU A 66 -2.97 1.16 34.44
N GLN A 67 -2.54 0.91 33.23
CA GLN A 67 -3.40 0.93 32.03
C GLN A 67 -3.97 -0.45 31.68
N ILE A 68 -3.42 -1.51 32.28
CA ILE A 68 -3.84 -2.87 31.95
C ILE A 68 -5.15 -3.20 32.69
N THR A 69 -6.24 -3.28 31.94
CA THR A 69 -7.54 -3.75 32.44
C THR A 69 -7.86 -5.14 31.87
N PRO A 70 -8.66 -5.97 32.58
CA PRO A 70 -8.96 -7.34 32.13
C PRO A 70 -9.54 -7.44 30.71
N ALA A 71 -10.24 -6.41 30.25
CA ALA A 71 -10.85 -6.38 28.93
C ALA A 71 -9.98 -5.67 27.86
N LEU A 72 -8.80 -5.12 28.24
CA LEU A 72 -7.99 -4.29 27.35
C LEU A 72 -7.53 -5.06 26.12
N GLU A 73 -7.06 -6.27 26.31
CA GLU A 73 -6.55 -7.10 25.19
C GLU A 73 -7.64 -7.38 24.14
N GLN A 74 -8.84 -7.75 24.60
CA GLN A 74 -9.96 -7.99 23.68
C GLN A 74 -10.39 -6.71 22.96
N ARG A 75 -10.51 -5.60 23.67
CA ARG A 75 -10.86 -4.28 23.08
C ARG A 75 -9.82 -3.82 22.07
N THR A 76 -8.54 -4.01 22.39
CA THR A 76 -7.44 -3.65 21.48
C THR A 76 -7.47 -4.53 20.23
N ARG A 77 -7.70 -5.84 20.37
CA ARG A 77 -7.84 -6.76 19.23
C ARG A 77 -9.00 -6.34 18.29
N GLU A 78 -10.13 -6.00 18.85
CA GLU A 78 -11.28 -5.51 18.07
C GLU A 78 -11.00 -4.16 17.40
N ALA A 79 -10.29 -3.26 18.08
CA ALA A 79 -9.87 -1.97 17.53
C ALA A 79 -8.90 -2.15 16.34
N ILE A 80 -7.90 -3.02 16.48
CA ILE A 80 -6.97 -3.39 15.41
C ILE A 80 -7.73 -3.94 14.21
N ARG A 81 -8.64 -4.88 14.44
CA ARG A 81 -9.44 -5.46 13.36
C ARG A 81 -10.25 -4.40 12.62
N ARG A 82 -10.92 -3.49 13.34
CA ARG A 82 -11.67 -2.39 12.74
C ARG A 82 -10.78 -1.44 11.94
N TYR A 83 -9.63 -1.06 12.50
CA TYR A 83 -8.66 -0.20 11.84
C TYR A 83 -8.13 -0.83 10.54
N CYS A 84 -7.66 -2.06 10.60
CA CYS A 84 -7.12 -2.77 9.43
C CYS A 84 -8.17 -2.97 8.34
N LEU A 85 -9.42 -3.28 8.70
CA LEU A 85 -10.51 -3.41 7.74
C LEU A 85 -10.89 -2.07 7.09
N ALA A 86 -10.90 -0.99 7.86
CA ALA A 86 -11.15 0.35 7.32
C ALA A 86 -10.04 0.75 6.33
N ARG A 87 -8.78 0.54 6.73
CA ARG A 87 -7.61 0.88 5.91
C ARG A 87 -7.54 0.03 4.63
N SER A 88 -7.82 -1.27 4.74
CA SER A 88 -7.90 -2.16 3.56
C SER A 88 -8.96 -1.72 2.55
N ARG A 89 -10.12 -1.20 3.02
CA ARG A 89 -11.15 -0.65 2.14
C ARG A 89 -10.71 0.63 1.45
N GLU A 90 -10.07 1.53 2.18
CA GLU A 90 -9.55 2.80 1.66
C GLU A 90 -8.52 2.56 0.56
N VAL A 91 -7.55 1.68 0.82
CA VAL A 91 -6.56 1.24 -0.18
C VAL A 91 -7.28 0.62 -1.38
N GLY A 92 -8.25 -0.27 -1.18
CA GLY A 92 -9.00 -0.92 -2.26
C GLY A 92 -9.81 0.04 -3.13
N GLN A 93 -10.31 1.15 -2.59
CA GLN A 93 -11.04 2.16 -3.35
C GLN A 93 -10.12 2.98 -4.26
N SER A 94 -8.98 3.41 -3.74
CA SER A 94 -8.01 4.20 -4.50
C SER A 94 -7.48 3.44 -5.72
N GLU A 95 -7.32 2.14 -5.59
CA GLU A 95 -6.82 1.31 -6.67
C GLU A 95 -7.86 0.93 -7.72
N ARG A 96 -9.10 0.70 -7.32
CA ARG A 96 -10.18 0.56 -8.31
C ARG A 96 -10.26 1.81 -9.18
N ALA A 97 -10.12 2.99 -8.58
CA ALA A 97 -10.08 4.25 -9.32
C ALA A 97 -8.88 4.33 -10.26
N LEU A 98 -7.69 3.88 -9.82
CA LEU A 98 -6.50 3.85 -10.67
C LEU A 98 -6.67 2.87 -11.84
N ARG A 99 -7.18 1.66 -11.60
CA ARG A 99 -7.48 0.67 -12.66
C ARG A 99 -8.43 1.21 -13.71
N TRP A 100 -9.52 1.85 -13.29
CA TRP A 100 -10.46 2.45 -14.23
C TRP A 100 -9.86 3.59 -15.04
N ARG A 101 -8.97 4.38 -14.44
CA ARG A 101 -8.21 5.41 -15.17
C ARG A 101 -7.24 4.80 -16.18
N ALA A 102 -6.49 3.77 -15.77
CA ALA A 102 -5.56 3.06 -16.64
C ALA A 102 -6.28 2.38 -17.82
N LEU A 103 -7.40 1.70 -17.58
CA LEU A 103 -8.20 1.06 -18.64
C LEU A 103 -8.77 2.09 -19.64
N ARG A 104 -9.24 3.25 -19.15
CA ARG A 104 -9.71 4.32 -20.05
C ARG A 104 -8.58 4.91 -20.87
N ALA A 105 -7.41 5.13 -20.26
CA ALA A 105 -6.24 5.62 -20.96
C ALA A 105 -5.75 4.60 -22.01
N LEU A 106 -5.76 3.31 -21.68
CA LEU A 106 -5.43 2.23 -22.62
C LEU A 106 -6.38 2.20 -23.81
N ALA A 107 -7.69 2.25 -23.54
CA ALA A 107 -8.70 2.26 -24.59
C ALA A 107 -8.53 3.49 -25.54
N PHE A 108 -8.29 4.66 -24.96
CA PHE A 108 -8.02 5.87 -25.74
C PHE A 108 -6.75 5.74 -26.58
N GLY A 109 -5.65 5.24 -26.01
CA GLY A 109 -4.40 5.00 -26.73
C GLY A 109 -4.57 3.99 -27.89
N LEU A 110 -5.35 2.93 -27.68
CA LEU A 110 -5.64 1.95 -28.74
C LEU A 110 -6.51 2.55 -29.86
N ILE A 111 -7.46 3.42 -29.54
CA ILE A 111 -8.25 4.13 -30.55
C ILE A 111 -7.35 5.05 -31.38
N LEU A 112 -6.47 5.84 -30.74
CA LEU A 112 -5.51 6.68 -31.42
C LEU A 112 -4.58 5.87 -32.32
N PHE A 113 -4.09 4.73 -31.83
CA PHE A 113 -3.27 3.82 -32.60
C PHE A 113 -4.01 3.29 -33.84
N ALA A 114 -5.25 2.83 -33.68
CA ALA A 114 -6.05 2.35 -34.79
C ALA A 114 -6.32 3.44 -35.84
N VAL A 115 -6.63 4.66 -35.40
CA VAL A 115 -6.81 5.82 -36.30
C VAL A 115 -5.51 6.14 -37.04
N ASN A 116 -4.37 6.13 -36.35
CA ASN A 116 -3.08 6.38 -36.97
C ASN A 116 -2.77 5.35 -38.05
N VAL A 117 -2.95 4.06 -37.77
CA VAL A 117 -2.75 2.97 -38.75
C VAL A 117 -3.64 3.16 -39.99
N LEU A 118 -4.92 3.51 -39.80
CA LEU A 118 -5.84 3.74 -40.90
C LEU A 118 -5.51 4.95 -41.77
N LEU A 119 -4.85 5.96 -41.18
CA LEU A 119 -4.47 7.19 -41.89
C LEU A 119 -3.06 7.12 -42.50
N GLN A 120 -2.22 6.17 -42.10
CA GLN A 120 -0.82 6.08 -42.46
C GLN A 120 -0.63 6.05 -44.00
N ASP A 121 -1.44 5.30 -44.71
CA ASP A 121 -1.35 5.20 -46.19
C ASP A 121 -1.64 6.54 -46.88
N ARG A 122 -2.48 7.40 -46.28
CA ARG A 122 -2.86 8.72 -46.82
C ARG A 122 -1.87 9.81 -46.49
N MET A 123 -1.03 9.60 -45.46
CA MET A 123 -0.05 10.59 -44.99
C MET A 123 1.30 10.51 -45.71
N GLN A 124 1.55 9.50 -46.52
CA GLN A 124 2.86 9.27 -47.16
C GLN A 124 3.21 10.23 -48.26
N ASP A 125 2.19 10.84 -48.92
CA ASP A 125 2.40 11.68 -50.07
C ASP A 125 2.88 13.10 -49.75
N ILE A 126 2.76 13.55 -48.52
CA ILE A 126 3.12 14.90 -48.09
C ILE A 126 4.11 14.82 -46.95
N LEU A 127 5.32 15.38 -47.16
CA LEU A 127 6.44 15.35 -46.18
C LEU A 127 6.03 15.82 -44.79
N VAL A 128 5.24 16.90 -44.68
CA VAL A 128 4.79 17.43 -43.38
C VAL A 128 3.86 16.44 -42.66
N LEU A 129 2.96 15.81 -43.41
CA LEU A 129 2.05 14.80 -42.83
C LEU A 129 2.79 13.54 -42.38
N LYS A 130 3.84 13.15 -43.11
CA LYS A 130 4.71 12.03 -42.72
C LYS A 130 5.43 12.33 -41.40
N LEU A 131 6.01 13.51 -41.22
CA LEU A 131 6.66 13.90 -39.94
C LEU A 131 5.66 13.97 -38.79
N ILE A 132 4.44 14.42 -39.03
CA ILE A 132 3.37 14.43 -38.04
C ILE A 132 3.01 12.98 -37.66
N GLY A 133 2.92 12.08 -38.62
CA GLY A 133 2.65 10.64 -38.38
C GLY A 133 3.72 9.99 -37.51
N GLU A 134 5.00 10.18 -37.81
CA GLU A 134 6.13 9.69 -37.00
C GLU A 134 6.11 10.25 -35.56
N GLY A 135 5.78 11.55 -35.41
CA GLY A 135 5.62 12.17 -34.10
C GLY A 135 4.41 11.59 -33.31
N LEU A 136 3.33 11.30 -34.02
CA LEU A 136 2.14 10.69 -33.43
C LEU A 136 2.40 9.26 -32.97
N ASP A 137 3.19 8.47 -33.71
CA ASP A 137 3.61 7.12 -33.29
C ASP A 137 4.35 7.16 -31.94
N ILE A 138 5.27 8.10 -31.78
CA ILE A 138 6.00 8.27 -30.51
C ILE A 138 5.04 8.64 -29.38
N LEU A 139 4.11 9.57 -29.63
CA LEU A 139 3.12 9.98 -28.62
C LEU A 139 2.19 8.83 -28.22
N ILE A 140 1.76 8.00 -29.18
CA ILE A 140 0.93 6.82 -28.92
C ILE A 140 1.69 5.82 -28.06
N TRP A 141 2.97 5.58 -28.38
CA TRP A 141 3.82 4.69 -27.57
C TRP A 141 3.95 5.17 -26.12
N VAL A 142 4.25 6.43 -25.92
CA VAL A 142 4.35 7.04 -24.58
C VAL A 142 3.01 6.99 -23.86
N ALA A 143 1.90 7.27 -24.56
CA ALA A 143 0.55 7.24 -23.99
C ALA A 143 0.12 5.83 -23.57
N LEU A 144 0.53 4.79 -24.30
CA LEU A 144 0.22 3.39 -23.96
C LEU A 144 1.11 2.85 -22.85
N TRP A 145 2.32 3.37 -22.67
CA TRP A 145 3.24 2.89 -21.64
C TRP A 145 2.68 3.07 -20.24
N PHE A 146 2.14 4.24 -19.92
CA PHE A 146 1.59 4.52 -18.58
C PHE A 146 0.47 3.56 -18.15
N PRO A 147 -0.59 3.32 -18.94
CA PRO A 147 -1.61 2.36 -18.53
C PRO A 147 -1.11 0.93 -18.46
N LEU A 148 -0.15 0.53 -19.28
CA LEU A 148 0.47 -0.79 -19.22
C LEU A 148 1.25 -0.94 -17.91
N ASP A 149 2.09 0.02 -17.56
CA ASP A 149 2.85 0.06 -16.32
C ASP A 149 1.91 0.00 -15.09
N ALA A 150 0.86 0.82 -15.07
CA ALA A 150 -0.13 0.83 -14.01
C ALA A 150 -0.90 -0.50 -13.88
N LEU A 151 -1.18 -1.18 -15.00
CA LEU A 151 -1.88 -2.47 -14.98
C LEU A 151 -0.96 -3.61 -14.56
N PHE A 152 0.28 -3.65 -15.04
CA PHE A 152 1.20 -4.75 -14.74
C PHE A 152 1.81 -4.63 -13.33
N PHE A 153 2.35 -3.47 -12.99
CA PHE A 153 3.03 -3.28 -11.70
C PHE A 153 2.10 -2.81 -10.58
N GLY A 154 1.09 -2.00 -10.90
CA GLY A 154 0.08 -1.58 -9.94
C GLY A 154 -0.72 -2.74 -9.38
N LEU A 155 -1.05 -3.76 -10.17
CA LEU A 155 -1.79 -4.95 -9.72
C LEU A 155 -0.98 -5.80 -8.73
N LEU A 156 0.32 -5.95 -8.98
CA LEU A 156 1.19 -6.77 -8.14
C LEU A 156 1.36 -6.18 -6.73
N SER A 157 1.51 -4.85 -6.66
CA SER A 157 1.66 -4.14 -5.39
C SER A 157 0.40 -4.18 -4.53
N TYR A 158 -0.77 -4.27 -5.15
CA TYR A 158 -2.07 -4.26 -4.47
C TYR A 158 -2.39 -5.53 -3.69
N ASP A 159 -2.23 -6.67 -4.30
CA ASP A 159 -2.54 -7.94 -3.64
C ASP A 159 -1.70 -8.08 -2.36
N LEU A 160 -0.45 -7.60 -2.39
CA LEU A 160 0.42 -7.58 -1.23
C LEU A 160 -0.08 -6.63 -0.13
N ASN A 161 -0.57 -5.45 -0.49
CA ASN A 161 -1.05 -4.44 0.46
C ASN A 161 -2.33 -4.89 1.18
N SER A 162 -3.32 -5.35 0.44
CA SER A 162 -4.59 -5.81 0.99
C SER A 162 -4.41 -7.04 1.88
N GLU A 163 -3.55 -7.97 1.49
CA GLU A 163 -3.28 -9.18 2.24
C GLU A 163 -2.50 -8.90 3.53
N SER A 164 -1.56 -7.94 3.51
CA SER A 164 -0.82 -7.52 4.71
C SER A 164 -1.74 -6.95 5.79
N TYR A 165 -2.73 -6.12 5.40
CA TYR A 165 -3.74 -5.64 6.36
C TYR A 165 -4.65 -6.76 6.90
N LYS A 166 -5.02 -7.73 6.08
CA LYS A 166 -5.78 -8.90 6.56
C LYS A 166 -4.97 -9.70 7.59
N ARG A 167 -3.72 -9.99 7.30
CA ARG A 167 -2.82 -10.69 8.22
C ARG A 167 -2.62 -9.90 9.53
N ALA A 168 -2.45 -8.58 9.43
CA ALA A 168 -2.37 -7.72 10.62
C ALA A 168 -3.68 -7.73 11.43
N SER A 169 -4.85 -7.85 10.78
CA SER A 169 -6.14 -7.93 11.48
C SER A 169 -6.36 -9.24 12.27
N GLU A 170 -5.62 -10.29 11.90
CA GLU A 170 -5.71 -11.62 12.51
C GLU A 170 -4.54 -11.90 13.48
N MET A 171 -3.75 -10.86 13.81
CA MET A 171 -2.59 -11.02 14.69
C MET A 171 -2.97 -11.54 16.07
N GLN A 172 -2.08 -12.36 16.63
CA GLN A 172 -2.14 -12.76 18.02
C GLN A 172 -1.55 -11.63 18.87
N LEU A 173 -2.40 -11.01 19.67
CA LEU A 173 -2.01 -9.91 20.55
C LEU A 173 -1.85 -10.41 21.98
N LYS A 174 -0.77 -10.01 22.63
CA LYS A 174 -0.53 -10.19 24.05
C LYS A 174 -0.15 -8.85 24.68
N ILE A 175 -0.73 -8.52 25.81
CA ILE A 175 -0.39 -7.29 26.54
C ILE A 175 0.29 -7.70 27.84
N GLU A 176 1.49 -7.19 28.08
CA GLU A 176 2.30 -7.47 29.25
C GLU A 176 2.69 -6.16 29.96
N PRO A 177 2.87 -6.21 31.29
CA PRO A 177 3.37 -5.04 32.02
C PRO A 177 4.84 -4.76 31.68
N THR A 178 5.15 -3.47 31.65
CA THR A 178 6.53 -2.98 31.46
C THR A 178 7.37 -3.21 32.68
#